data_c0a590462d9b7e0138191756aeb7b6cf
#
_entry.id   c0a590462d9b7e0138191756aeb7b6cf
#
_cell.length_a   1.000
_cell.length_b   1.000
_cell.length_c   1.000
_cell.angle_alpha   90.00
_cell.angle_beta   90.00
_cell.angle_gamma   90.00
#
_symmetry.space_group_name_H-M   'P 1'
#
loop_
_entity.id
_entity.type
_entity.pdbx_description
1 polymer ?
#
loop_
_entity_poly.entity_id
_entity_poly.type
_entity_poly.pdbx_seq_one_letter_code
_entity_poly.pdbx_strand_id
1 'polypeptide(L)'
;MSFYGMRGLLVLFMTREITDGGMNLSAPEAMAIYGIYGASVYFLCVPGGWVADKIFGAQRTVLYGAIVITLGHYVLAIPSDKTFFLGLVLVSIGTGLLKPNISTIVGELYKPGDLRIDSGYTIFYMSINIGSMLGFLVCGYLGEKVGWHWGFGAAG
;
A
#
# COMPACT_ATOMS: atom_id res chain seq x y z
N MET A 1 0.99 -5.29 -5.44
CA MET A 1 1.63 -4.21 -6.22
C MET A 1 1.58 -2.88 -5.49
N SER A 2 0.40 -2.40 -5.09
CA SER A 2 0.15 -1.09 -4.49
C SER A 2 1.13 -0.69 -3.37
N PHE A 3 1.15 -1.39 -2.25
CA PHE A 3 1.97 -1.02 -1.09
C PHE A 3 3.48 -1.01 -1.39
N TYR A 4 4.00 -2.04 -2.05
CA TYR A 4 5.44 -2.16 -2.31
C TYR A 4 5.91 -1.27 -3.46
N GLY A 5 5.12 -1.16 -4.55
CA GLY A 5 5.44 -0.30 -5.69
C GLY A 5 5.53 1.17 -5.29
N MET A 6 4.56 1.65 -4.50
CA MET A 6 4.58 3.02 -3.98
C MET A 6 5.77 3.25 -3.04
N ARG A 7 6.08 2.32 -2.14
CA ARG A 7 7.21 2.47 -1.20
C ARG A 7 8.55 2.65 -1.90
N GLY A 8 8.77 1.98 -3.03
CA GLY A 8 9.98 2.16 -3.83
C GLY A 8 10.11 3.57 -4.41
N LEU A 9 8.99 4.17 -4.80
CA LEU A 9 8.98 5.53 -5.35
C LEU A 9 9.04 6.63 -4.28
N LEU A 10 8.53 6.36 -3.08
CA LEU A 10 8.25 7.38 -2.07
C LEU A 10 9.48 8.21 -1.71
N VAL A 11 10.58 7.54 -1.33
CA VAL A 11 11.82 8.22 -0.95
C VAL A 11 12.45 8.92 -2.15
N LEU A 12 12.46 8.28 -3.33
CA LEU A 12 13.00 8.86 -4.56
C LEU A 12 12.26 10.15 -4.93
N PHE A 13 10.93 10.13 -4.90
CA PHE A 13 10.10 11.30 -5.18
C PHE A 13 10.35 12.43 -4.18
N MET A 14 10.40 12.13 -2.87
CA MET A 14 10.62 13.14 -1.85
C MET A 14 11.99 13.81 -1.93
N THR A 15 13.03 13.07 -2.34
CA THR A 15 14.41 13.59 -2.42
C THR A 15 14.78 14.20 -3.77
N ARG A 16 13.99 13.96 -4.81
CA ARG A 16 14.25 14.49 -6.16
C ARG A 16 14.02 16.01 -6.20
N GLU A 17 14.77 16.70 -7.06
CA GLU A 17 14.66 18.16 -7.25
C GLU A 17 13.26 18.57 -7.76
N ILE A 18 12.83 19.78 -7.41
CA ILE A 18 11.53 20.34 -7.85
C ILE A 18 11.47 20.45 -9.38
N THR A 19 12.60 20.75 -10.03
CA THR A 19 12.73 20.81 -11.50
C THR A 19 12.39 19.48 -12.19
N ASP A 20 12.64 18.37 -11.49
CA ASP A 20 12.31 17.00 -11.94
C ASP A 20 10.96 16.51 -11.37
N GLY A 21 10.15 17.41 -10.84
CA GLY A 21 8.83 17.11 -10.28
C GLY A 21 8.83 16.46 -8.91
N GLY A 22 9.97 16.47 -8.20
CA GLY A 22 10.10 15.98 -6.82
C GLY A 22 9.79 17.05 -5.77
N MET A 23 9.98 16.72 -4.49
CA MET A 23 9.72 17.61 -3.35
C MET A 23 10.98 18.31 -2.82
N ASN A 24 12.17 17.93 -3.27
CA ASN A 24 13.48 18.45 -2.83
C ASN A 24 13.68 18.41 -1.31
N LEU A 25 13.17 17.39 -0.64
CA LEU A 25 13.40 17.18 0.79
C LEU A 25 14.80 16.60 1.03
N SER A 26 15.37 16.92 2.17
CA SER A 26 16.62 16.27 2.58
C SER A 26 16.41 14.76 2.83
N ALA A 27 17.45 13.96 2.64
CA ALA A 27 17.36 12.52 2.86
C ALA A 27 16.90 12.15 4.29
N PRO A 28 17.32 12.83 5.39
CA PRO A 28 16.79 12.57 6.72
C PRO A 28 15.29 12.86 6.87
N GLU A 29 14.80 13.95 6.26
CA GLU A 29 13.36 14.29 6.28
C GLU A 29 12.53 13.25 5.52
N ALA A 30 12.97 12.87 4.33
CA ALA A 30 12.30 11.85 3.52
C ALA A 30 12.26 10.49 4.25
N MET A 31 13.35 10.11 4.93
CA MET A 31 13.40 8.89 5.73
C MET A 31 12.51 8.95 6.96
N ALA A 32 12.39 10.11 7.61
CA ALA A 32 11.47 10.31 8.73
C ALA A 32 10.01 10.15 8.30
N ILE A 33 9.61 10.78 7.19
CA ILE A 33 8.26 10.64 6.63
C ILE A 33 7.97 9.18 6.25
N TYR A 34 8.93 8.52 5.60
CA TYR A 34 8.82 7.11 5.25
C TYR A 34 8.65 6.21 6.48
N GLY A 35 9.41 6.48 7.56
CA GLY A 35 9.31 5.76 8.82
C GLY A 35 7.97 5.96 9.49
N ILE A 36 7.46 7.20 9.58
CA ILE A 36 6.15 7.52 10.13
C ILE A 36 5.05 6.85 9.32
N TYR A 37 5.12 6.92 7.99
CA TYR A 37 4.18 6.23 7.10
C TYR A 37 4.16 4.72 7.38
N GLY A 38 5.34 4.09 7.42
CA GLY A 38 5.47 2.66 7.73
C GLY A 38 4.89 2.29 9.08
N ALA A 39 5.21 3.05 10.13
CA ALA A 39 4.70 2.85 11.48
C ALA A 39 3.17 3.01 11.53
N SER A 40 2.63 4.04 10.88
CA SER A 40 1.18 4.30 10.83
C SER A 40 0.40 3.17 10.18
N VAL A 41 0.92 2.57 9.10
CA VAL A 41 0.31 1.41 8.45
C VAL A 41 0.18 0.22 9.41
N TYR A 42 1.25 -0.11 10.15
CA TYR A 42 1.21 -1.21 11.11
C TYR A 42 0.33 -0.89 12.33
N PHE A 43 0.38 0.34 12.83
CA PHE A 43 -0.51 0.77 13.91
C PHE A 43 -1.99 0.65 13.52
N LEU A 44 -2.35 1.05 12.31
CA LEU A 44 -3.73 0.99 11.79
C LEU A 44 -4.20 -0.44 11.50
N CYS A 45 -3.31 -1.44 11.43
CA CYS A 45 -3.71 -2.85 11.34
C CYS A 45 -4.49 -3.32 12.58
N VAL A 46 -4.19 -2.77 13.76
CA VAL A 46 -4.89 -3.14 15.01
C VAL A 46 -6.37 -2.73 14.97
N PRO A 47 -6.72 -1.44 14.79
CA PRO A 47 -8.12 -1.06 14.64
C PRO A 47 -8.77 -1.65 13.38
N GLY A 48 -7.99 -1.88 12.31
CA GLY A 48 -8.49 -2.50 11.08
C GLY A 48 -8.97 -3.94 11.28
N GLY A 49 -8.24 -4.74 12.06
CA GLY A 49 -8.68 -6.08 12.47
C GLY A 49 -9.93 -6.01 13.36
N TRP A 50 -9.93 -5.11 14.36
CA TRP A 50 -11.07 -4.93 15.23
C TRP A 50 -12.35 -4.53 14.48
N VAL A 51 -12.25 -3.66 13.48
CA VAL A 51 -13.39 -3.26 12.62
C VAL A 51 -13.93 -4.46 11.83
N ALA A 52 -13.04 -5.33 11.34
CA ALA A 52 -13.46 -6.55 10.66
C ALA A 52 -14.18 -7.51 11.61
N ASP A 53 -13.64 -7.72 12.81
CA ASP A 53 -14.20 -8.69 13.77
C ASP A 53 -15.55 -8.25 14.36
N LYS A 54 -15.75 -6.93 14.54
CA LYS A 54 -16.89 -6.40 15.30
C LYS A 54 -17.96 -5.71 14.48
N ILE A 55 -17.61 -5.20 13.28
CA ILE A 55 -18.52 -4.29 12.54
C ILE A 55 -18.91 -4.86 11.16
N PHE A 56 -17.94 -5.07 10.27
CA PHE A 56 -18.24 -5.34 8.85
C PHE A 56 -17.98 -6.78 8.39
N GLY A 57 -17.20 -7.55 9.13
CA GLY A 57 -16.65 -8.81 8.67
C GLY A 57 -15.41 -8.62 7.77
N ALA A 58 -14.58 -9.67 7.66
CA ALA A 58 -13.29 -9.60 6.95
C ALA A 58 -13.44 -9.20 5.48
N GLN A 59 -14.40 -9.80 4.74
CA GLN A 59 -14.59 -9.55 3.31
C GLN A 59 -14.94 -8.09 2.99
N ARG A 60 -15.89 -7.51 3.74
CA ARG A 60 -16.29 -6.10 3.52
C ARG A 60 -15.20 -5.13 3.94
N THR A 61 -14.50 -5.42 5.03
CA THR A 61 -13.39 -4.59 5.49
C THR A 61 -12.24 -4.57 4.48
N VAL A 62 -11.93 -5.70 3.86
CA VAL A 62 -10.96 -5.78 2.75
C VAL A 62 -11.43 -4.98 1.54
N LEU A 63 -12.70 -5.06 1.16
CA LEU A 63 -13.26 -4.29 0.05
C LEU A 63 -13.16 -2.77 0.30
N TYR A 64 -13.56 -2.31 1.49
CA TYR A 64 -13.44 -0.90 1.85
C TYR A 64 -11.98 -0.45 1.91
N GLY A 65 -11.10 -1.29 2.46
CA GLY A 65 -9.65 -1.04 2.45
C GLY A 65 -9.10 -0.88 1.04
N ALA A 66 -9.49 -1.75 0.09
CA ALA A 66 -9.08 -1.66 -1.30
C ALA A 66 -9.57 -0.36 -1.98
N ILE A 67 -10.84 0.03 -1.76
CA ILE A 67 -11.39 1.28 -2.30
C ILE A 67 -10.61 2.48 -1.75
N VAL A 68 -10.35 2.53 -0.44
CA VAL A 68 -9.61 3.63 0.19
C VAL A 68 -8.16 3.70 -0.32
N ILE A 69 -7.49 2.56 -0.51
CA ILE A 69 -6.14 2.51 -1.11
C ILE A 69 -6.17 3.08 -2.52
N THR A 70 -7.11 2.66 -3.36
CA THR A 70 -7.23 3.12 -4.74
C THR A 70 -7.46 4.63 -4.80
N LEU A 71 -8.37 5.16 -3.99
CA LEU A 71 -8.58 6.60 -3.86
C LEU A 71 -7.31 7.32 -3.39
N GLY A 72 -6.60 6.75 -2.42
CA GLY A 72 -5.33 7.30 -1.93
C GLY A 72 -4.28 7.41 -3.04
N HIS A 73 -4.16 6.40 -3.90
CA HIS A 73 -3.23 6.44 -5.04
C HIS A 73 -3.63 7.47 -6.10
N TYR A 74 -4.91 7.63 -6.39
CA TYR A 74 -5.35 8.69 -7.29
C TYR A 74 -5.10 10.08 -6.71
N VAL A 75 -5.26 10.27 -5.40
CA VAL A 75 -4.91 11.51 -4.72
C VAL A 75 -3.40 11.77 -4.77
N LEU A 76 -2.55 10.73 -4.61
CA LEU A 76 -1.10 10.83 -4.78
C LEU A 76 -0.68 11.18 -6.22
N ALA A 77 -1.49 10.83 -7.21
CA ALA A 77 -1.25 11.17 -8.61
C ALA A 77 -1.52 12.65 -8.93
N ILE A 78 -2.12 13.42 -8.03
CA ILE A 78 -2.34 14.87 -8.21
C ILE A 78 -1.07 15.63 -7.76
N PRO A 79 -0.47 16.48 -8.63
CA PRO A 79 0.78 17.18 -8.34
C PRO A 79 0.58 18.33 -7.33
N SER A 80 0.56 18.03 -6.04
CA SER A 80 0.49 19.01 -4.96
C SER A 80 0.96 18.39 -3.65
N ASP A 81 1.72 19.14 -2.86
CA ASP A 81 2.23 18.69 -1.56
C ASP A 81 1.10 18.29 -0.59
N LYS A 82 0.00 19.04 -0.60
CA LYS A 82 -1.16 18.75 0.25
C LYS A 82 -1.84 17.43 -0.11
N THR A 83 -2.01 17.18 -1.41
CA THR A 83 -2.59 15.92 -1.88
C THR A 83 -1.66 14.74 -1.66
N PHE A 84 -0.35 14.95 -1.72
CA PHE A 84 0.63 13.93 -1.40
C PHE A 84 0.46 13.38 0.03
N PHE A 85 0.46 14.26 1.04
CA PHE A 85 0.27 13.83 2.44
C PHE A 85 -1.12 13.24 2.69
N LEU A 86 -2.17 13.82 2.09
CA LEU A 86 -3.52 13.26 2.16
C LEU A 86 -3.59 11.84 1.56
N GLY A 87 -2.96 11.65 0.41
CA GLY A 87 -2.87 10.34 -0.22
C GLY A 87 -2.14 9.30 0.64
N LEU A 88 -1.03 9.69 1.30
CA LEU A 88 -0.33 8.81 2.24
C LEU A 88 -1.21 8.38 3.42
N VAL A 89 -1.99 9.31 3.98
CA VAL A 89 -2.95 9.01 5.06
C VAL A 89 -4.02 8.02 4.57
N LEU A 90 -4.61 8.25 3.40
CA LEU A 90 -5.62 7.37 2.83
C LEU A 90 -5.05 5.97 2.57
N VAL A 91 -3.86 5.87 1.95
CA VAL A 91 -3.22 4.58 1.71
C VAL A 91 -2.88 3.86 3.02
N SER A 92 -2.46 4.59 4.07
CA SER A 92 -2.21 4.02 5.39
C SER A 92 -3.47 3.43 6.00
N ILE A 93 -4.58 4.17 5.99
CA ILE A 93 -5.88 3.71 6.52
C ILE A 93 -6.38 2.50 5.74
N GLY A 94 -6.40 2.58 4.40
CA GLY A 94 -6.86 1.49 3.56
C GLY A 94 -6.01 0.22 3.70
N THR A 95 -4.68 0.37 3.81
CA THR A 95 -3.77 -0.77 4.04
C THR A 95 -3.97 -1.37 5.44
N GLY A 96 -4.21 -0.54 6.46
CA GLY A 96 -4.55 -0.99 7.80
C GLY A 96 -5.84 -1.82 7.85
N LEU A 97 -6.85 -1.46 7.06
CA LEU A 97 -8.09 -2.23 6.93
C LEU A 97 -7.88 -3.52 6.12
N LEU A 98 -7.09 -3.49 5.05
CA LEU A 98 -6.93 -4.62 4.13
C LEU A 98 -5.94 -5.67 4.67
N LYS A 99 -4.76 -5.23 5.10
CA LYS A 99 -3.61 -6.12 5.36
C LYS A 99 -3.86 -7.21 6.42
N PRO A 100 -4.43 -6.93 7.60
CA PRO A 100 -4.70 -7.97 8.60
C PRO A 100 -5.79 -8.94 8.14
N ASN A 101 -6.77 -8.47 7.38
CA ASN A 101 -7.99 -9.21 7.07
C ASN A 101 -7.88 -10.09 5.83
N ILE A 102 -6.98 -9.76 4.89
CA ILE A 102 -6.82 -10.55 3.67
C ILE A 102 -6.29 -11.97 3.95
N SER A 103 -5.39 -12.12 4.92
CA SER A 103 -4.88 -13.44 5.34
C SER A 103 -5.94 -14.25 6.07
N THR A 104 -6.84 -13.62 6.81
CA THR A 104 -7.98 -14.27 7.47
C THR A 104 -8.91 -14.88 6.42
N ILE A 105 -9.24 -14.13 5.36
CA ILE A 105 -10.07 -14.62 4.26
C ILE A 105 -9.45 -15.87 3.60
N VAL A 106 -8.13 -15.90 3.40
CA VAL A 106 -7.46 -17.09 2.85
C VAL A 106 -7.66 -18.30 3.77
N GLY A 107 -7.55 -18.12 5.09
CA GLY A 107 -7.81 -19.18 6.05
C GLY A 107 -9.26 -19.70 6.03
N GLU A 108 -10.23 -18.80 5.86
CA GLU A 108 -11.67 -19.12 5.80
C GLU A 108 -12.08 -19.96 4.57
N LEU A 109 -11.24 -20.01 3.52
CA LEU A 109 -11.49 -20.86 2.35
C LEU A 109 -11.32 -22.36 2.62
N TYR A 110 -10.69 -22.71 3.74
CA TYR A 110 -10.36 -24.09 4.10
C TYR A 110 -11.14 -24.51 5.35
N LYS A 111 -11.59 -25.78 5.37
CA LYS A 111 -12.24 -26.37 6.56
C LYS A 111 -11.20 -26.65 7.66
N PRO A 112 -11.59 -26.64 8.92
CA PRO A 112 -10.72 -27.07 10.00
C PRO A 112 -10.15 -28.47 9.75
N GLY A 113 -8.81 -28.61 9.78
CA GLY A 113 -8.12 -29.88 9.51
C GLY A 113 -7.85 -30.18 8.03
N ASP A 114 -8.14 -29.26 7.10
CA ASP A 114 -7.79 -29.42 5.68
C ASP A 114 -6.27 -29.28 5.47
N LEU A 115 -5.61 -30.35 5.04
CA LEU A 115 -4.17 -30.38 4.79
C LEU A 115 -3.69 -29.43 3.68
N ARG A 116 -4.63 -28.91 2.86
CA ARG A 116 -4.30 -27.98 1.77
C ARG A 116 -4.11 -26.53 2.24
N ILE A 117 -4.43 -26.21 3.49
CA ILE A 117 -4.35 -24.85 4.03
C ILE A 117 -2.92 -24.28 3.92
N ASP A 118 -1.90 -25.09 4.19
CA ASP A 118 -0.50 -24.67 4.10
C ASP A 118 -0.09 -24.35 2.66
N SER A 119 -0.57 -25.17 1.70
CA SER A 119 -0.38 -24.89 0.28
C SER A 119 -1.08 -23.61 -0.17
N GLY A 120 -2.29 -23.35 0.35
CA GLY A 120 -3.04 -22.12 0.11
C GLY A 120 -2.29 -20.88 0.58
N TYR A 121 -1.78 -20.89 1.79
CA TYR A 121 -0.95 -19.79 2.30
C TYR A 121 0.36 -19.65 1.53
N THR A 122 0.99 -20.74 1.10
CA THR A 122 2.19 -20.69 0.28
C THR A 122 1.94 -19.95 -1.04
N ILE A 123 0.86 -20.31 -1.75
CA ILE A 123 0.46 -19.63 -2.99
C ILE A 123 0.15 -18.15 -2.73
N PHE A 124 -0.54 -17.85 -1.65
CA PHE A 124 -0.86 -16.48 -1.26
C PHE A 124 0.41 -15.63 -1.05
N TYR A 125 1.38 -16.12 -0.27
CA TYR A 125 2.65 -15.41 -0.05
C TYR A 125 3.51 -15.31 -1.31
N MET A 126 3.53 -16.33 -2.15
CA MET A 126 4.18 -16.26 -3.47
C MET A 126 3.57 -15.15 -4.33
N SER A 127 2.24 -15.05 -4.36
CA SER A 127 1.52 -14.01 -5.10
C SER A 127 1.87 -12.60 -4.60
N ILE A 128 2.03 -12.42 -3.28
CA ILE A 128 2.49 -11.15 -2.69
C ILE A 128 3.90 -10.80 -3.20
N ASN A 129 4.83 -11.77 -3.20
CA ASN A 129 6.20 -11.53 -3.64
C ASN A 129 6.29 -11.20 -5.14
N ILE A 130 5.55 -11.92 -5.97
CA ILE A 130 5.44 -11.64 -7.42
C ILE A 130 4.84 -10.25 -7.63
N GLY A 131 3.73 -9.93 -6.94
CA GLY A 131 3.10 -8.62 -7.01
C GLY A 131 4.02 -7.49 -6.51
N SER A 132 4.87 -7.76 -5.52
CA SER A 132 5.88 -6.82 -5.04
C SER A 132 6.92 -6.54 -6.12
N MET A 133 7.49 -7.56 -6.72
CA MET A 133 8.48 -7.44 -7.80
C MET A 133 7.91 -6.66 -8.99
N LEU A 134 6.74 -7.04 -9.46
CA LEU A 134 6.06 -6.34 -10.56
C LEU A 134 5.74 -4.88 -10.18
N GLY A 135 5.35 -4.64 -8.93
CA GLY A 135 5.11 -3.29 -8.42
C GLY A 135 6.35 -2.39 -8.50
N PHE A 136 7.51 -2.88 -8.07
CA PHE A 136 8.75 -2.12 -8.19
C PHE A 136 9.13 -1.86 -9.65
N LEU A 137 9.01 -2.85 -10.53
CA LEU A 137 9.36 -2.69 -11.94
C LEU A 137 8.42 -1.71 -12.66
N VAL A 138 7.11 -1.90 -12.54
CA VAL A 138 6.12 -1.08 -13.26
C VAL A 138 6.06 0.33 -12.69
N CYS A 139 5.87 0.46 -11.37
CA CYS A 139 5.75 1.79 -10.76
C CYS A 139 7.09 2.54 -10.82
N GLY A 140 8.23 1.84 -10.63
CA GLY A 140 9.56 2.44 -10.75
C GLY A 140 9.83 2.97 -12.15
N TYR A 141 9.58 2.16 -13.17
CA TYR A 141 9.75 2.57 -14.57
C TYR A 141 8.85 3.77 -14.93
N LEU A 142 7.57 3.71 -14.58
CA LEU A 142 6.63 4.80 -14.86
C LEU A 142 7.00 6.07 -14.09
N GLY A 143 7.37 5.94 -12.81
CA GLY A 143 7.76 7.08 -11.99
C GLY A 143 9.00 7.80 -12.50
N GLU A 144 10.05 7.06 -12.88
CA GLU A 144 11.32 7.66 -13.29
C GLU A 144 11.36 8.08 -14.76
N LYS A 145 10.67 7.37 -15.66
CA LYS A 145 10.75 7.59 -17.11
C LYS A 145 9.59 8.36 -17.72
N VAL A 146 8.40 8.26 -17.10
CA VAL A 146 7.18 8.91 -17.63
C VAL A 146 6.76 10.07 -16.73
N GLY A 147 6.84 9.89 -15.42
CA GLY A 147 6.53 10.91 -14.41
C GLY A 147 6.00 10.30 -13.12
N TRP A 148 6.32 10.92 -12.00
CA TRP A 148 6.00 10.44 -10.64
C TRP A 148 4.51 10.13 -10.45
N HIS A 149 3.65 10.99 -11.02
CA HIS A 149 2.19 10.86 -10.93
C HIS A 149 1.67 9.57 -11.57
N TRP A 150 2.26 9.17 -12.70
CA TRP A 150 1.94 7.91 -13.37
C TRP A 150 2.42 6.70 -12.56
N GLY A 151 3.58 6.80 -11.91
CA GLY A 151 4.08 5.76 -11.00
C GLY A 151 3.16 5.55 -9.81
N PHE A 152 2.69 6.62 -9.17
CA PHE A 152 1.74 6.55 -8.06
C PHE A 152 0.34 6.08 -8.51
N GLY A 153 -0.15 6.56 -9.64
CA GLY A 153 -1.44 6.13 -10.20
C GLY A 153 -1.46 4.65 -10.58
N ALA A 154 -0.37 4.13 -11.16
CA ALA A 154 -0.25 2.71 -11.52
C ALA A 154 -0.18 1.77 -10.31
N ALA A 155 0.15 2.27 -9.13
CA ALA A 155 0.15 1.50 -7.90
C ALA A 155 -1.28 1.24 -7.36
N GLY A 156 -2.26 2.08 -7.72
CA GLY A 156 -3.69 1.95 -7.35
C GLY A 156 -4.44 1.03 -8.26
#